data_152d3238febc40737dc42343da3e75ce
#
_entry.id   152d3238febc40737dc42343da3e75ce
#
_cell.length_a   1.000
_cell.length_b   1.000
_cell.length_c   1.000
_cell.angle_alpha   90.00
_cell.angle_beta   90.00
_cell.angle_gamma   90.00
#
_symmetry.space_group_name_H-M   'P 1'
#
loop_
_entity.id
_entity.type
_entity.pdbx_description
1 polymer ?
#
loop_
_entity_poly.entity_id
_entity_poly.type
_entity_poly.pdbx_seq_one_letter_code
_entity_poly.pdbx_strand_id
1 'polypeptide(L)'
;SGEIYIMREKILTFIEKNSRINLKELAIMLGVDEASVANEIAAMEQENVICGYHTLIDWDKAGLEKVTAMIEVRVTPQRGMGFDKIAERIYNYPEVKSVYLISGGFDLMVTLEGKTLREVSQFVTDKLSTLDQVLSTKTNFILKKYKDHGTIMAAPVKSDERGIMSIMRDPLSSTIKTIQPSGILSFLTIVGAR
;
A
#
# COMPACT_ATOMS: atom_id res chain seq x y z
N SER A 1 -15.46 21.66 25.75
CA SER A 1 -14.94 20.34 25.24
C SER A 1 -15.47 19.98 23.86
N GLY A 2 -16.71 20.36 23.48
CA GLY A 2 -17.25 20.04 22.15
C GLY A 2 -16.58 20.79 21.00
N GLU A 3 -16.25 22.06 21.18
CA GLU A 3 -15.58 22.88 20.15
C GLU A 3 -14.17 22.39 19.82
N ILE A 4 -13.40 21.95 20.82
CA ILE A 4 -12.07 21.39 20.63
C ILE A 4 -12.16 20.09 19.83
N TYR A 5 -13.14 19.23 20.11
CA TYR A 5 -13.34 17.99 19.37
C TYR A 5 -13.63 18.25 17.88
N ILE A 6 -14.50 19.21 17.60
CA ILE A 6 -14.85 19.63 16.23
C ILE A 6 -13.62 20.21 15.50
N MET A 7 -12.78 20.98 16.21
CA MET A 7 -11.55 21.54 15.65
C MET A 7 -10.55 20.43 15.30
N ARG A 8 -10.31 19.47 16.20
CA ARG A 8 -9.44 18.30 15.94
C ARG A 8 -9.88 17.52 14.71
N GLU A 9 -11.16 17.17 14.63
CA GLU A 9 -11.73 16.45 13.49
C GLU A 9 -11.47 17.18 12.17
N LYS A 10 -11.68 18.49 12.13
CA LYS A 10 -11.40 19.31 10.94
C LYS A 10 -9.91 19.34 10.61
N ILE A 11 -9.04 19.57 11.58
CA ILE A 11 -7.57 19.54 11.38
C ILE A 11 -7.18 18.19 10.78
N LEU A 12 -7.57 17.09 11.39
CA LEU A 12 -7.26 15.73 10.90
C LEU A 12 -7.73 15.50 9.48
N THR A 13 -8.95 15.94 9.14
CA THR A 13 -9.51 15.82 7.79
C THR A 13 -8.70 16.58 6.75
N PHE A 14 -8.16 17.75 7.10
CA PHE A 14 -7.32 18.52 6.19
C PHE A 14 -5.92 17.92 6.02
N ILE A 15 -5.26 17.58 7.13
CA ILE A 15 -3.90 17.04 7.08
C ILE A 15 -3.84 15.63 6.49
N GLU A 16 -4.89 14.82 6.64
CA GLU A 16 -5.00 13.51 5.98
C GLU A 16 -4.92 13.65 4.45
N LYS A 17 -5.57 14.66 3.90
CA LYS A 17 -5.57 14.94 2.45
C LYS A 17 -4.30 15.62 1.98
N ASN A 18 -3.74 16.50 2.79
CA ASN A 18 -2.53 17.26 2.48
C ASN A 18 -1.73 17.56 3.74
N SER A 19 -0.80 16.66 4.07
CA SER A 19 0.08 16.81 5.23
C SER A 19 1.05 17.98 5.12
N ARG A 20 1.16 18.63 3.96
CA ARG A 20 1.99 19.82 3.72
C ARG A 20 1.21 21.13 3.75
N ILE A 21 -0.05 21.11 4.22
CA ILE A 21 -0.83 22.33 4.35
C ILE A 21 -0.11 23.31 5.31
N ASN A 22 -0.11 24.58 4.93
CA ASN A 22 0.47 25.63 5.76
C ASN A 22 -0.45 25.91 6.96
N LEU A 23 0.14 26.04 8.16
CA LEU A 23 -0.61 26.31 9.39
C LEU A 23 -1.47 27.58 9.29
N LYS A 24 -0.96 28.62 8.64
CA LYS A 24 -1.68 29.88 8.43
C LYS A 24 -2.91 29.67 7.56
N GLU A 25 -2.81 28.90 6.48
CA GLU A 25 -3.94 28.58 5.63
C GLU A 25 -5.00 27.77 6.40
N LEU A 26 -4.55 26.78 7.17
CA LEU A 26 -5.40 25.95 7.97
C LEU A 26 -6.13 26.77 9.06
N ALA A 27 -5.44 27.68 9.72
CA ALA A 27 -6.01 28.59 10.71
C ALA A 27 -7.11 29.50 10.10
N ILE A 28 -6.86 30.06 8.91
CA ILE A 28 -7.86 30.86 8.17
C ILE A 28 -9.07 30.01 7.84
N MET A 29 -8.88 28.80 7.35
CA MET A 29 -10.00 27.88 6.99
C MET A 29 -10.84 27.48 8.20
N LEU A 30 -10.24 27.40 9.38
CA LEU A 30 -10.89 27.01 10.61
C LEU A 30 -11.47 28.23 11.40
N GLY A 31 -11.08 29.45 11.04
CA GLY A 31 -11.49 30.66 11.74
C GLY A 31 -10.86 30.82 13.12
N VAL A 32 -9.63 30.32 13.31
CA VAL A 32 -8.87 30.38 14.57
C VAL A 32 -7.47 30.97 14.31
N ASP A 33 -6.72 31.24 15.37
CA ASP A 33 -5.34 31.69 15.24
C ASP A 33 -4.39 30.51 14.94
N GLU A 34 -3.24 30.83 14.34
CA GLU A 34 -2.23 29.86 13.92
C GLU A 34 -1.62 29.10 15.12
N ALA A 35 -1.43 29.78 16.25
CA ALA A 35 -0.88 29.17 17.44
C ALA A 35 -1.81 28.10 18.02
N SER A 36 -3.13 28.34 18.00
CA SER A 36 -4.11 27.36 18.42
C SER A 36 -4.08 26.10 17.56
N VAL A 37 -3.95 26.21 16.23
CA VAL A 37 -3.81 25.06 15.32
C VAL A 37 -2.51 24.31 15.59
N ALA A 38 -1.38 25.04 15.72
CA ALA A 38 -0.08 24.44 15.98
C ALA A 38 -0.06 23.67 17.30
N ASN A 39 -0.61 24.22 18.36
CA ASN A 39 -0.69 23.59 19.66
C ASN A 39 -1.54 22.33 19.63
N GLU A 40 -2.66 22.37 18.90
CA GLU A 40 -3.56 21.21 18.80
C GLU A 40 -2.95 20.08 17.99
N ILE A 41 -2.22 20.39 16.91
CA ILE A 41 -1.46 19.38 16.15
C ILE A 41 -0.39 18.75 17.05
N ALA A 42 0.40 19.57 17.76
CA ALA A 42 1.43 19.07 18.66
C ALA A 42 0.85 18.18 19.79
N ALA A 43 -0.32 18.53 20.32
CA ALA A 43 -1.01 17.72 21.31
C ALA A 43 -1.43 16.36 20.71
N MET A 44 -2.00 16.35 19.50
CA MET A 44 -2.40 15.12 18.81
C MET A 44 -1.22 14.22 18.41
N GLU A 45 -0.05 14.81 18.12
CA GLU A 45 1.20 14.07 17.92
C GLU A 45 1.68 13.41 19.23
N GLN A 46 1.67 14.13 20.34
CA GLN A 46 2.03 13.60 21.66
C GLN A 46 1.08 12.49 22.13
N GLU A 47 -0.20 12.63 21.84
CA GLU A 47 -1.23 11.63 22.14
C GLU A 47 -1.21 10.42 21.18
N ASN A 48 -0.34 10.41 20.18
CA ASN A 48 -0.30 9.42 19.09
C ASN A 48 -1.63 9.31 18.31
N VAL A 49 -2.41 10.37 18.26
CA VAL A 49 -3.55 10.48 17.32
C VAL A 49 -3.00 10.69 15.91
N ILE A 50 -2.01 11.55 15.76
CA ILE A 50 -1.20 11.66 14.55
C ILE A 50 0.04 10.79 14.74
N CYS A 51 0.04 9.62 14.12
CA CYS A 51 1.12 8.64 14.25
C CYS A 51 2.30 8.91 13.32
N GLY A 52 2.15 9.76 12.31
CA GLY A 52 3.21 10.08 11.35
C GLY A 52 2.66 10.71 10.07
N TYR A 53 3.60 11.21 9.26
CA TYR A 53 3.34 11.84 7.97
C TYR A 53 4.04 11.04 6.88
N HIS A 54 3.28 10.58 5.89
CA HIS A 54 3.82 9.77 4.81
C HIS A 54 3.59 10.41 3.46
N THR A 55 4.59 10.32 2.59
CA THR A 55 4.48 10.77 1.20
C THR A 55 4.14 9.59 0.31
N LEU A 56 3.08 9.70 -0.47
CA LEU A 56 2.76 8.75 -1.52
C LEU A 56 3.67 9.00 -2.71
N ILE A 57 4.45 7.98 -3.10
CA ILE A 57 5.44 8.06 -4.19
C ILE A 57 5.12 7.00 -5.23
N ASP A 58 5.08 7.42 -6.49
CA ASP A 58 5.07 6.53 -7.64
C ASP A 58 6.53 6.16 -7.98
N TRP A 59 6.98 5.03 -7.44
CA TRP A 59 8.35 4.57 -7.60
C TRP A 59 8.69 4.19 -9.03
N ASP A 60 7.71 3.72 -9.81
CA ASP A 60 7.90 3.39 -11.21
C ASP A 60 8.24 4.65 -12.02
N LYS A 61 7.50 5.74 -11.78
CA LYS A 61 7.81 7.04 -12.38
C LYS A 61 9.11 7.66 -11.87
N ALA A 62 9.52 7.34 -10.66
CA ALA A 62 10.83 7.74 -10.12
C ALA A 62 11.99 6.94 -10.72
N GLY A 63 11.72 5.90 -11.51
CA GLY A 63 12.75 5.04 -12.11
C GLY A 63 13.45 4.13 -11.10
N LEU A 64 12.81 3.85 -9.98
CA LEU A 64 13.33 2.99 -8.91
C LEU A 64 12.45 1.75 -8.78
N GLU A 65 13.05 0.59 -8.98
CA GLU A 65 12.35 -0.68 -8.79
C GLU A 65 12.04 -0.90 -7.30
N LYS A 66 10.77 -1.10 -7.00
CA LYS A 66 10.27 -1.55 -5.71
C LYS A 66 9.25 -2.64 -5.90
N VAL A 67 9.44 -3.73 -5.20
CA VAL A 67 8.51 -4.84 -5.17
C VAL A 67 7.71 -4.76 -3.87
N THR A 68 6.41 -4.67 -4.00
CA THR A 68 5.49 -4.73 -2.86
C THR A 68 4.74 -6.05 -2.89
N ALA A 69 4.68 -6.72 -1.75
CA ALA A 69 3.91 -7.95 -1.59
C ALA A 69 2.94 -7.84 -0.41
N MET A 70 1.77 -8.43 -0.57
CA MET A 70 0.78 -8.63 0.48
C MET A 70 0.78 -10.12 0.84
N ILE A 71 1.06 -10.43 2.09
CA ILE A 71 1.21 -11.81 2.58
C ILE A 71 0.08 -12.11 3.54
N GLU A 72 -0.73 -13.08 3.15
CA GLU A 72 -1.73 -13.69 4.02
C GLU A 72 -1.02 -14.67 4.95
N VAL A 73 -1.19 -14.49 6.25
CA VAL A 73 -0.56 -15.34 7.27
C VAL A 73 -1.62 -15.98 8.13
N ARG A 74 -1.57 -17.30 8.26
CA ARG A 74 -2.37 -18.03 9.24
C ARG A 74 -1.49 -18.36 10.43
N VAL A 75 -2.00 -18.08 11.62
CA VAL A 75 -1.25 -18.28 12.86
C VAL A 75 -2.08 -19.04 13.89
N THR A 76 -1.41 -19.72 14.80
CA THR A 76 -2.05 -20.27 15.98
C THR A 76 -2.01 -19.24 17.11
N PRO A 77 -3.16 -18.73 17.58
CA PRO A 77 -3.19 -17.77 18.69
C PRO A 77 -2.69 -18.43 19.98
N GLN A 78 -1.89 -17.70 20.73
CA GLN A 78 -1.43 -18.16 22.03
C GLN A 78 -2.45 -17.87 23.12
N ARG A 79 -2.62 -18.83 24.06
CA ARG A 79 -3.49 -18.63 25.23
C ARG A 79 -3.02 -17.40 26.02
N GLY A 80 -3.95 -16.49 26.28
CA GLY A 80 -3.72 -15.29 27.10
C GLY A 80 -3.05 -14.11 26.40
N MET A 81 -2.49 -14.28 25.16
CA MET A 81 -1.84 -13.20 24.40
C MET A 81 -2.43 -13.00 23.01
N GLY A 82 -3.35 -13.87 22.58
CA GLY A 82 -4.01 -13.74 21.27
C GLY A 82 -3.02 -13.67 20.10
N PHE A 83 -3.24 -12.69 19.23
CA PHE A 83 -2.43 -12.43 18.04
C PHE A 83 -1.35 -11.36 18.25
N ASP A 84 -1.40 -10.61 19.35
CA ASP A 84 -0.59 -9.39 19.53
C ASP A 84 0.91 -9.70 19.54
N LYS A 85 1.32 -10.76 20.24
CA LYS A 85 2.74 -11.12 20.36
C LYS A 85 3.36 -11.56 19.02
N ILE A 86 2.63 -12.28 18.20
CA ILE A 86 3.12 -12.67 16.88
C ILE A 86 3.13 -11.47 15.94
N ALA A 87 2.12 -10.59 16.01
CA ALA A 87 2.09 -9.35 15.25
C ALA A 87 3.28 -8.45 15.63
N GLU A 88 3.61 -8.33 16.93
CA GLU A 88 4.76 -7.59 17.43
C GLU A 88 6.08 -8.10 16.84
N ARG A 89 6.29 -9.40 16.83
CA ARG A 89 7.48 -10.00 16.21
C ARG A 89 7.59 -9.68 14.74
N ILE A 90 6.45 -9.68 14.02
CA ILE A 90 6.41 -9.43 12.58
C ILE A 90 6.65 -7.96 12.27
N TYR A 91 5.98 -7.02 12.95
CA TYR A 91 6.13 -5.59 12.62
C TYR A 91 7.49 -5.01 13.03
N ASN A 92 8.24 -5.70 13.88
CA ASN A 92 9.61 -5.29 14.22
C ASN A 92 10.65 -5.58 13.11
N TYR A 93 10.29 -6.31 12.06
CA TYR A 93 11.17 -6.46 10.92
C TYR A 93 11.16 -5.18 10.05
N PRO A 94 12.33 -4.62 9.70
CA PRO A 94 12.41 -3.35 8.96
C PRO A 94 11.82 -3.43 7.53
N GLU A 95 11.75 -4.63 6.96
CA GLU A 95 11.14 -4.87 5.64
C GLU A 95 9.61 -4.79 5.67
N VAL A 96 9.01 -4.97 6.85
CA VAL A 96 7.56 -4.93 7.05
C VAL A 96 7.07 -3.48 7.07
N LYS A 97 6.08 -3.19 6.26
CA LYS A 97 5.45 -1.86 6.16
C LYS A 97 4.15 -1.76 6.93
N SER A 98 3.40 -2.84 6.96
CA SER A 98 2.16 -2.90 7.73
C SER A 98 1.81 -4.32 8.16
N VAL A 99 1.11 -4.42 9.28
CA VAL A 99 0.53 -5.66 9.79
C VAL A 99 -0.89 -5.37 10.25
N TYR A 100 -1.84 -6.12 9.75
CA TYR A 100 -3.25 -5.99 10.09
C TYR A 100 -3.80 -7.32 10.58
N LEU A 101 -4.59 -7.30 11.64
CA LEU A 101 -5.42 -8.43 12.02
C LEU A 101 -6.67 -8.43 11.14
N ILE A 102 -6.96 -9.55 10.50
CA ILE A 102 -8.04 -9.68 9.51
C ILE A 102 -9.12 -10.61 10.04
N SER A 103 -10.36 -10.20 9.88
CA SER A 103 -11.51 -11.06 10.08
C SER A 103 -11.87 -11.73 8.74
N GLY A 104 -11.43 -12.99 8.53
CA GLY A 104 -11.64 -13.65 7.24
C GLY A 104 -10.97 -15.01 7.14
N GLY A 105 -10.52 -15.35 5.95
CA GLY A 105 -9.93 -16.66 5.64
C GLY A 105 -8.50 -16.87 6.15
N PHE A 106 -7.86 -15.84 6.67
CA PHE A 106 -6.52 -15.83 7.28
C PHE A 106 -6.51 -14.83 8.44
N ASP A 107 -5.45 -14.82 9.24
CA ASP A 107 -5.42 -14.07 10.50
C ASP A 107 -4.71 -12.72 10.38
N LEU A 108 -3.54 -12.69 9.73
CA LEU A 108 -2.76 -11.46 9.56
C LEU A 108 -2.50 -11.17 8.08
N MET A 109 -2.65 -9.89 7.70
CA MET A 109 -2.15 -9.36 6.43
C MET A 109 -0.86 -8.59 6.72
N VAL A 110 0.23 -9.01 6.08
CA VAL A 110 1.55 -8.38 6.20
C VAL A 110 1.93 -7.77 4.86
N THR A 111 2.25 -6.48 4.85
CA THR A 111 2.77 -5.82 3.65
C THR A 111 4.29 -5.70 3.76
N LEU A 112 4.99 -6.20 2.76
CA LEU A 112 6.45 -6.12 2.61
C LEU A 112 6.83 -5.26 1.42
N GLU A 113 7.97 -4.57 1.55
CA GLU A 113 8.64 -3.93 0.43
C GLU A 113 10.09 -4.43 0.34
N GLY A 114 10.52 -4.76 -0.88
CA GLY A 114 11.88 -5.14 -1.21
C GLY A 114 12.30 -4.56 -2.56
N LYS A 115 13.58 -4.71 -2.91
CA LYS A 115 14.10 -4.30 -4.21
C LYS A 115 13.77 -5.32 -5.30
N THR A 116 13.68 -6.59 -4.92
CA THR A 116 13.48 -7.70 -5.86
C THR A 116 12.44 -8.69 -5.32
N LEU A 117 11.81 -9.44 -6.24
CA LEU A 117 10.95 -10.59 -5.91
C LEU A 117 11.69 -11.61 -5.03
N ARG A 118 12.98 -11.80 -5.29
CA ARG A 118 13.82 -12.74 -4.55
C ARG A 118 13.99 -12.32 -3.09
N GLU A 119 14.27 -11.04 -2.82
CA GLU A 119 14.38 -10.53 -1.45
C GLU A 119 13.09 -10.74 -0.66
N VAL A 120 11.94 -10.42 -1.26
CA VAL A 120 10.64 -10.63 -0.64
C VAL A 120 10.39 -12.11 -0.36
N SER A 121 10.65 -12.99 -1.33
CA SER A 121 10.47 -14.43 -1.17
C SER A 121 11.41 -15.02 -0.10
N GLN A 122 12.66 -14.58 -0.06
CA GLN A 122 13.61 -14.99 0.97
C GLN A 122 13.16 -14.56 2.37
N PHE A 123 12.69 -13.31 2.53
CA PHE A 123 12.14 -12.87 3.80
C PHE A 123 11.00 -13.76 4.29
N VAL A 124 10.06 -14.12 3.41
CA VAL A 124 8.94 -14.99 3.77
C VAL A 124 9.45 -16.35 4.21
N THR A 125 10.38 -16.95 3.46
CA THR A 125 10.91 -18.28 3.75
C THR A 125 11.75 -18.30 5.01
N ASP A 126 12.67 -17.34 5.15
CA ASP A 126 13.72 -17.39 6.16
C ASP A 126 13.29 -16.75 7.49
N LYS A 127 12.38 -15.79 7.44
CA LYS A 127 11.95 -15.04 8.64
C LYS A 127 10.50 -15.32 9.03
N LEU A 128 9.56 -15.19 8.10
CA LEU A 128 8.14 -15.24 8.43
C LEU A 128 7.65 -16.68 8.64
N SER A 129 7.97 -17.57 7.72
CA SER A 129 7.53 -18.99 7.80
C SER A 129 8.26 -19.80 8.87
N THR A 130 9.35 -19.26 9.43
CA THR A 130 10.11 -19.93 10.52
C THR A 130 9.59 -19.60 11.91
N LEU A 131 8.60 -18.70 12.02
CA LEU A 131 7.98 -18.40 13.31
C LEU A 131 7.07 -19.55 13.73
N ASP A 132 7.29 -20.09 14.93
CA ASP A 132 6.59 -21.30 15.44
C ASP A 132 5.06 -21.20 15.39
N GLN A 133 4.51 -19.99 15.50
CA GLN A 133 3.08 -19.74 15.46
C GLN A 133 2.51 -19.66 14.04
N VAL A 134 3.36 -19.54 13.02
CA VAL A 134 2.92 -19.41 11.62
C VAL A 134 2.60 -20.79 11.07
N LEU A 135 1.33 -21.00 10.73
CA LEU A 135 0.84 -22.24 10.13
C LEU A 135 1.04 -22.27 8.62
N SER A 136 0.77 -21.16 7.97
CA SER A 136 0.95 -21.02 6.51
C SER A 136 1.04 -19.57 6.10
N THR A 137 1.66 -19.34 4.94
CA THR A 137 1.77 -18.03 4.29
C THR A 137 1.36 -18.15 2.83
N LYS A 138 0.72 -17.09 2.31
CA LYS A 138 0.43 -16.95 0.88
C LYS A 138 0.87 -15.56 0.44
N THR A 139 1.80 -15.50 -0.49
CA THR A 139 2.39 -14.25 -0.98
C THR A 139 1.69 -13.81 -2.27
N ASN A 140 1.17 -12.59 -2.26
CA ASN A 140 0.56 -11.94 -3.41
C ASN A 140 1.41 -10.71 -3.77
N PHE A 141 2.01 -10.69 -4.96
CA PHE A 141 2.78 -9.54 -5.43
C PHE A 141 1.86 -8.50 -6.06
N ILE A 142 2.06 -7.23 -5.71
CA ILE A 142 1.36 -6.11 -6.34
C ILE A 142 2.05 -5.82 -7.67
N LEU A 143 1.36 -6.12 -8.78
CA LEU A 143 1.90 -5.91 -10.12
C LEU A 143 1.72 -4.47 -10.58
N LYS A 144 0.64 -3.81 -10.15
CA LYS A 144 0.33 -2.41 -10.51
C LYS A 144 -0.59 -1.78 -9.49
N LYS A 145 -0.29 -0.55 -9.13
CA LYS A 145 -1.16 0.30 -8.30
C LYS A 145 -1.98 1.22 -9.20
N TYR A 146 -3.29 1.06 -9.22
CA TYR A 146 -4.22 1.93 -9.96
C TYR A 146 -4.62 3.14 -9.15
N LYS A 147 -4.87 2.93 -7.86
CA LYS A 147 -5.21 3.96 -6.88
C LYS A 147 -4.61 3.57 -5.53
N ASP A 148 -4.04 4.53 -4.82
CA ASP A 148 -3.47 4.31 -3.50
C ASP A 148 -3.74 5.54 -2.63
N HIS A 149 -4.16 5.34 -1.37
CA HIS A 149 -4.51 6.42 -0.43
C HIS A 149 -5.38 7.52 -1.07
N GLY A 150 -6.41 7.14 -1.83
CA GLY A 150 -7.32 8.07 -2.50
C GLY A 150 -6.78 8.71 -3.78
N THR A 151 -5.49 8.56 -4.10
CA THR A 151 -4.83 9.15 -5.28
C THR A 151 -4.80 8.16 -6.44
N ILE A 152 -5.22 8.60 -7.64
CA ILE A 152 -5.13 7.82 -8.86
C ILE A 152 -3.68 7.84 -9.34
N MET A 153 -3.04 6.67 -9.43
CA MET A 153 -1.65 6.50 -9.85
C MET A 153 -1.53 6.08 -11.31
N ALA A 154 -2.50 5.32 -11.82
CA ALA A 154 -2.53 4.94 -13.23
C ALA A 154 -2.87 6.13 -14.13
N ALA A 155 -2.21 6.23 -15.29
CA ALA A 155 -2.64 7.17 -16.32
C ALA A 155 -4.09 6.86 -16.74
N PRO A 156 -4.91 7.88 -17.03
CA PRO A 156 -6.26 7.65 -17.55
C PRO A 156 -6.18 6.82 -18.82
N VAL A 157 -7.01 5.79 -18.91
CA VAL A 157 -7.15 4.99 -20.14
C VAL A 157 -7.74 5.93 -21.19
N LYS A 158 -6.96 6.31 -22.22
CA LYS A 158 -7.50 6.98 -23.37
C LYS A 158 -8.39 5.96 -24.09
N SER A 159 -9.70 6.17 -24.04
CA SER A 159 -10.60 5.44 -24.93
C SER A 159 -10.25 5.83 -26.36
N ASP A 160 -9.73 4.90 -27.14
CA ASP A 160 -9.66 5.08 -28.59
C ASP A 160 -11.10 5.09 -29.09
N GLU A 161 -11.44 6.06 -29.93
CA GLU A 161 -12.78 6.20 -30.53
C GLU A 161 -13.22 4.97 -31.34
N ARG A 162 -12.32 4.02 -31.55
CA ARG A 162 -12.55 2.72 -32.23
C ARG A 162 -12.80 1.53 -31.29
N GLY A 163 -12.94 1.75 -29.99
CA GLY A 163 -13.24 0.66 -29.03
C GLY A 163 -12.12 -0.35 -28.83
N ILE A 164 -10.92 -0.08 -29.34
CA ILE A 164 -9.75 -0.94 -29.12
C ILE A 164 -8.98 -0.38 -27.95
N MET A 165 -9.05 -1.07 -26.81
CA MET A 165 -8.24 -0.72 -25.65
C MET A 165 -6.75 -0.78 -26.01
N SER A 166 -6.05 0.35 -25.86
CA SER A 166 -4.58 0.41 -25.99
C SER A 166 -3.89 -0.17 -24.75
N ILE A 167 -4.21 -1.43 -24.43
CA ILE A 167 -3.58 -2.16 -23.30
C ILE A 167 -2.17 -2.66 -23.65
N MET A 168 -1.71 -2.44 -24.89
CA MET A 168 -0.48 -3.03 -25.41
C MET A 168 0.63 -2.02 -25.76
N ARG A 169 0.90 -1.08 -24.87
CA ARG A 169 2.15 -0.31 -24.95
C ARG A 169 2.94 -0.40 -23.67
N ASP A 170 3.06 -1.60 -23.14
CA ASP A 170 4.12 -1.92 -22.19
C ASP A 170 5.37 -2.35 -22.97
N PRO A 171 6.58 -1.92 -22.62
CA PRO A 171 7.83 -2.35 -23.29
C PRO A 171 8.04 -3.87 -23.31
N LEU A 172 7.30 -4.63 -22.52
CA LEU A 172 7.30 -6.10 -22.53
C LEU A 172 6.46 -6.71 -23.67
N SER A 173 5.73 -5.89 -24.46
CA SER A 173 4.86 -6.37 -25.53
C SER A 173 5.56 -6.52 -26.90
N SER A 174 6.90 -6.40 -26.94
CA SER A 174 7.65 -6.60 -28.19
C SER A 174 7.56 -8.04 -28.76
N THR A 175 6.79 -8.93 -28.12
CA THR A 175 6.63 -10.33 -28.55
C THR A 175 5.29 -10.64 -29.21
N ILE A 176 4.34 -9.69 -29.30
CA ILE A 176 3.08 -9.93 -30.02
C ILE A 176 3.15 -9.27 -31.38
N LYS A 177 3.79 -9.93 -32.33
CA LYS A 177 3.65 -9.64 -33.75
C LYS A 177 2.48 -10.45 -34.32
N THR A 178 1.58 -9.72 -34.94
CA THR A 178 0.59 -10.18 -35.90
C THR A 178 -0.81 -10.43 -35.32
N ILE A 179 -1.65 -9.41 -35.47
CA ILE A 179 -3.10 -9.58 -35.51
C ILE A 179 -3.46 -10.03 -36.94
N GLN A 180 -3.96 -11.23 -37.10
CA GLN A 180 -4.55 -11.66 -38.36
C GLN A 180 -5.96 -11.07 -38.54
N PRO A 181 -6.43 -10.82 -39.76
CA PRO A 181 -7.72 -10.17 -40.00
C PRO A 181 -8.96 -10.97 -39.61
N SER A 182 -8.82 -12.16 -39.06
CA SER A 182 -9.91 -13.07 -38.69
C SER A 182 -10.36 -12.99 -37.24
N GLY A 183 -9.83 -12.06 -36.42
CA GLY A 183 -10.35 -11.79 -35.07
C GLY A 183 -10.19 -12.92 -34.05
N ILE A 184 -9.39 -13.94 -34.31
CA ILE A 184 -9.13 -15.02 -33.35
C ILE A 184 -7.75 -14.81 -32.75
N LEU A 185 -7.71 -14.44 -31.46
CA LEU A 185 -6.51 -14.49 -30.66
C LEU A 185 -6.12 -15.96 -30.46
N SER A 186 -5.19 -16.46 -31.24
CA SER A 186 -4.56 -17.74 -30.89
C SER A 186 -3.49 -17.49 -29.84
N PHE A 187 -3.79 -17.81 -28.61
CA PHE A 187 -2.80 -18.03 -27.58
C PHE A 187 -2.03 -19.32 -27.88
N LEU A 188 -1.19 -19.26 -28.88
CA LEU A 188 -0.26 -20.35 -29.12
C LEU A 188 1.14 -19.79 -29.19
N THR A 189 1.98 -20.37 -28.38
CA THR A 189 3.44 -20.30 -28.44
C THR A 189 4.08 -19.31 -27.47
N ILE A 190 3.89 -19.54 -26.19
CA ILE A 190 4.97 -19.39 -25.24
C ILE A 190 5.13 -20.75 -24.54
N VAL A 191 5.54 -21.73 -25.31
CA VAL A 191 6.16 -22.94 -24.75
C VAL A 191 7.35 -23.25 -25.62
N GLY A 192 8.53 -23.05 -25.08
CA GLY A 192 9.72 -23.68 -25.57
C GLY A 192 10.44 -23.00 -26.70
N ALA A 193 11.46 -22.28 -26.33
CA ALA A 193 12.77 -22.39 -26.95
C ALA A 193 13.79 -21.91 -25.92
N ARG A 194 14.35 -22.88 -25.27
CA ARG A 194 15.76 -23.16 -24.93
C ARG A 194 16.58 -21.99 -24.36
#